data_a6a370346fccb43ebd65c5007e38d25b
#
_entry.id   a6a370346fccb43ebd65c5007e38d25b
#
_cell.length_a   1.000
_cell.length_b   1.000
_cell.length_c   1.000
_cell.angle_alpha   90.00
_cell.angle_beta   90.00
_cell.angle_gamma   90.00
#
_symmetry.space_group_name_H-M   'P 1'
#
loop_
_entity.id
_entity.type
_entity.pdbx_description
1 polymer ?
#
loop_
_entity_poly.entity_id
_entity_poly.type
_entity_poly.pdbx_seq_one_letter_code
_entity_poly.pdbx_strand_id
1 'polypeptide(L)'
;MGKIIGIDLGTTNSCVSVVENNAPKVVENAEGGRTTPSIIAYVEDGEVLVGAPAKRQSVTNPKNTIYAVKRLMGRKFTDPEVQKDIGLMPYSIIAADNGDAWVQARDKKMAPQQVSAEILRKMKKTAEDYLGEEVTEAVITVPAYFNDSQRQATKDAGRIAGLDVKRIINEPTAAALAFGLDKQDKVDRKIAVYDLGGGTFDVSIIEIANVDGEKQFEVLSTNGDTFLGGEDFDQRIIDWIIAEFKKEQGVDLSKDVLALQRLKDAAEKAKIELSSAQQTEINLPYVTADASGPKHLNLKLTRAKLESLVEELISRTAGPCLTAIKDAGVNVADIDDVILVGGQTRMPAVQDKVKEIFGKEPRKDVNPDEAVAVGARSEERRVGKECASMCRSRWSPYH
;
A
#
# COMPACT_ATOMS: atom_id res chain seq x y z
N MET A 1 -11.30 -20.59 20.19
CA MET A 1 -11.39 -19.25 19.58
C MET A 1 -10.49 -19.26 18.36
N GLY A 2 -11.02 -18.91 17.19
CA GLY A 2 -10.22 -18.82 15.96
C GLY A 2 -9.09 -17.79 16.10
N LYS A 3 -8.02 -17.99 15.35
CA LYS A 3 -6.92 -16.99 15.32
C LYS A 3 -7.36 -15.77 14.52
N ILE A 4 -7.11 -14.60 15.07
CA ILE A 4 -7.32 -13.33 14.40
C ILE A 4 -6.01 -12.88 13.76
N ILE A 5 -6.07 -12.36 12.55
CA ILE A 5 -4.93 -11.77 11.84
C ILE A 5 -5.16 -10.29 11.57
N GLY A 6 -4.08 -9.52 11.45
CA GLY A 6 -4.10 -8.14 10.99
C GLY A 6 -3.68 -8.09 9.53
N ILE A 7 -4.49 -7.43 8.68
CA ILE A 7 -4.21 -7.30 7.26
C ILE A 7 -4.17 -5.82 6.89
N ASP A 8 -3.05 -5.43 6.31
CA ASP A 8 -2.97 -4.23 5.49
C ASP A 8 -3.30 -4.61 4.04
N LEU A 9 -4.48 -4.22 3.58
CA LEU A 9 -4.92 -4.41 2.20
C LEU A 9 -4.52 -3.17 1.38
N GLY A 10 -3.26 -3.10 1.00
CA GLY A 10 -2.71 -1.95 0.29
C GLY A 10 -3.07 -1.89 -1.20
N THR A 11 -2.99 -0.71 -1.79
CA THR A 11 -3.25 -0.49 -3.24
C THR A 11 -2.24 -1.24 -4.10
N THR A 12 -0.97 -1.22 -3.73
CA THR A 12 0.13 -1.84 -4.47
C THR A 12 0.64 -3.11 -3.81
N ASN A 13 0.80 -3.11 -2.50
CA ASN A 13 1.26 -4.26 -1.73
C ASN A 13 0.36 -4.47 -0.51
N SER A 14 0.15 -5.73 -0.16
CA SER A 14 -0.56 -6.15 1.05
C SER A 14 0.36 -6.89 2.00
N CYS A 15 0.03 -6.83 3.28
CA CYS A 15 0.84 -7.40 4.34
C CYS A 15 -0.05 -8.06 5.40
N VAL A 16 0.41 -9.18 5.97
CA VAL A 16 -0.33 -9.88 7.03
C VAL A 16 0.52 -10.05 8.28
N SER A 17 -0.09 -9.83 9.42
CA SER A 17 0.53 -10.01 10.73
C SER A 17 -0.29 -10.93 11.63
N VAL A 18 0.43 -11.67 12.46
CA VAL A 18 -0.10 -12.57 13.49
C VAL A 18 0.44 -12.15 14.86
N VAL A 19 -0.03 -12.75 15.94
CA VAL A 19 0.59 -12.60 17.26
C VAL A 19 1.43 -13.83 17.57
N GLU A 20 2.69 -13.61 17.84
CA GLU A 20 3.63 -14.59 18.34
C GLU A 20 4.30 -14.06 19.61
N ASN A 21 4.40 -14.87 20.65
CA ASN A 21 5.00 -14.46 21.94
C ASN A 21 4.46 -13.11 22.46
N ASN A 22 3.16 -12.91 22.31
CA ASN A 22 2.46 -11.71 22.79
C ASN A 22 2.81 -10.41 22.03
N ALA A 23 3.47 -10.49 20.88
CA ALA A 23 3.82 -9.37 20.01
C ALA A 23 3.31 -9.59 18.58
N PRO A 24 2.89 -8.53 17.87
CA PRO A 24 2.55 -8.64 16.46
C PRO A 24 3.81 -8.93 15.63
N LYS A 25 3.68 -9.82 14.67
CA LYS A 25 4.74 -10.24 13.77
C LYS A 25 4.21 -10.35 12.36
N VAL A 26 4.88 -9.74 11.42
CA VAL A 26 4.60 -9.89 9.99
C VAL A 26 5.13 -11.23 9.51
N VAL A 27 4.34 -11.92 8.69
CA VAL A 27 4.60 -13.26 8.19
C VAL A 27 5.12 -13.20 6.76
N GLU A 28 6.12 -14.03 6.45
CA GLU A 28 6.62 -14.20 5.08
C GLU A 28 5.64 -15.06 4.27
N ASN A 29 5.43 -14.66 3.01
CA ASN A 29 4.62 -15.44 2.07
C ASN A 29 5.41 -16.62 1.47
N ALA A 30 4.74 -17.42 0.64
CA ALA A 30 5.35 -18.59 0.01
C ALA A 30 6.52 -18.25 -0.93
N GLU A 31 6.60 -17.00 -1.38
CA GLU A 31 7.69 -16.49 -2.23
C GLU A 31 8.86 -15.89 -1.41
N GLY A 32 8.79 -15.94 -0.07
CA GLY A 32 9.80 -15.43 0.85
C GLY A 32 9.73 -13.91 1.08
N GLY A 33 8.65 -13.26 0.62
CA GLY A 33 8.41 -11.83 0.82
C GLY A 33 7.56 -11.57 2.06
N ARG A 34 7.82 -10.47 2.75
CA ARG A 34 7.00 -10.00 3.90
C ARG A 34 5.82 -9.14 3.45
N THR A 35 5.85 -8.69 2.21
CA THR A 35 4.73 -8.05 1.51
C THR A 35 4.38 -8.85 0.27
N THR A 36 3.11 -8.78 -0.13
CA THR A 36 2.58 -9.45 -1.32
C THR A 36 2.03 -8.40 -2.28
N PRO A 37 2.47 -8.35 -3.54
CA PRO A 37 1.88 -7.45 -4.52
C PRO A 37 0.36 -7.64 -4.63
N SER A 38 -0.40 -6.55 -4.59
CA SER A 38 -1.87 -6.54 -4.73
C SER A 38 -2.27 -6.65 -6.20
N ILE A 39 -1.80 -7.71 -6.86
CA ILE A 39 -1.95 -7.99 -8.30
C ILE A 39 -2.54 -9.39 -8.49
N ILE A 40 -3.52 -9.49 -9.37
CA ILE A 40 -4.19 -10.74 -9.73
C ILE A 40 -4.15 -10.92 -11.23
N ALA A 41 -3.79 -12.09 -11.71
CA ALA A 41 -3.82 -12.42 -13.15
C ALA A 41 -4.70 -13.63 -13.42
N TYR A 42 -5.52 -13.52 -14.45
CA TYR A 42 -6.38 -14.58 -14.96
C TYR A 42 -5.73 -15.18 -16.22
N VAL A 43 -5.17 -16.38 -16.09
CA VAL A 43 -4.45 -17.05 -17.19
C VAL A 43 -5.36 -17.98 -18.00
N GLU A 44 -4.86 -18.54 -19.12
CA GLU A 44 -5.69 -19.22 -20.13
C GLU A 44 -6.33 -20.53 -19.63
N ASP A 45 -5.63 -21.26 -18.78
CA ASP A 45 -6.09 -22.52 -18.19
C ASP A 45 -7.15 -22.36 -17.08
N GLY A 46 -7.53 -21.11 -16.79
CA GLY A 46 -8.51 -20.76 -15.75
C GLY A 46 -7.89 -20.60 -14.36
N GLU A 47 -6.59 -20.77 -14.21
CA GLU A 47 -5.88 -20.49 -12.96
C GLU A 47 -5.90 -18.99 -12.64
N VAL A 48 -5.87 -18.68 -11.35
CA VAL A 48 -5.76 -17.32 -10.83
C VAL A 48 -4.43 -17.17 -10.11
N LEU A 49 -3.56 -16.34 -10.67
CA LEU A 49 -2.29 -16.00 -10.04
C LEU A 49 -2.46 -14.79 -9.13
N VAL A 50 -1.84 -14.81 -7.94
CA VAL A 50 -1.91 -13.69 -6.98
C VAL A 50 -0.52 -13.34 -6.49
N GLY A 51 -0.22 -12.05 -6.42
CA GLY A 51 1.03 -11.53 -5.90
C GLY A 51 2.18 -11.58 -6.92
N ALA A 52 3.37 -12.00 -6.49
CA ALA A 52 4.56 -12.01 -7.33
C ALA A 52 4.42 -12.83 -8.63
N PRO A 53 3.77 -14.00 -8.64
CA PRO A 53 3.50 -14.72 -9.90
C PRO A 53 2.68 -13.89 -10.90
N ALA A 54 1.65 -13.19 -10.44
CA ALA A 54 0.84 -12.30 -11.28
C ALA A 54 1.66 -11.10 -11.79
N LYS A 55 2.50 -10.50 -10.94
CA LYS A 55 3.37 -9.38 -11.30
C LYS A 55 4.34 -9.75 -12.42
N ARG A 56 4.97 -10.93 -12.35
CA ARG A 56 5.97 -11.38 -13.34
C ARG A 56 5.45 -11.51 -14.77
N GLN A 57 4.16 -11.74 -14.97
CA GLN A 57 3.55 -11.90 -16.30
C GLN A 57 2.69 -10.69 -16.70
N SER A 58 2.68 -9.61 -15.92
CA SER A 58 1.75 -8.47 -16.10
C SER A 58 1.92 -7.77 -17.46
N VAL A 59 3.13 -7.64 -17.95
CA VAL A 59 3.41 -6.97 -19.23
C VAL A 59 3.01 -7.83 -20.44
N THR A 60 3.08 -9.16 -20.31
CA THR A 60 2.70 -10.10 -21.37
C THR A 60 1.20 -10.43 -21.39
N ASN A 61 0.50 -10.18 -20.28
CA ASN A 61 -0.94 -10.41 -20.13
C ASN A 61 -1.67 -9.21 -19.50
N PRO A 62 -1.46 -7.98 -20.02
CA PRO A 62 -1.91 -6.75 -19.34
C PRO A 62 -3.43 -6.64 -19.22
N LYS A 63 -4.18 -7.11 -20.21
CA LYS A 63 -5.66 -7.02 -20.23
C LYS A 63 -6.34 -7.92 -19.19
N ASN A 64 -5.64 -8.94 -18.70
CA ASN A 64 -6.18 -9.91 -17.74
C ASN A 64 -5.41 -9.88 -16.40
N THR A 65 -4.61 -8.87 -16.19
CA THR A 65 -3.86 -8.65 -14.95
C THR A 65 -4.41 -7.40 -14.25
N ILE A 66 -5.09 -7.62 -13.13
CA ILE A 66 -5.78 -6.58 -12.38
C ILE A 66 -4.90 -6.13 -11.21
N TYR A 67 -4.67 -4.85 -11.11
CA TYR A 67 -3.94 -4.19 -10.00
C TYR A 67 -4.60 -2.86 -9.65
N ALA A 68 -4.21 -2.24 -8.55
CA ALA A 68 -4.78 -1.00 -8.03
C ALA A 68 -6.31 -1.04 -7.84
N VAL A 69 -6.90 -2.23 -7.72
CA VAL A 69 -8.35 -2.44 -7.62
C VAL A 69 -8.97 -1.76 -6.39
N LYS A 70 -8.17 -1.49 -5.36
CA LYS A 70 -8.59 -0.74 -4.17
C LYS A 70 -9.14 0.65 -4.52
N ARG A 71 -8.66 1.29 -5.60
CA ARG A 71 -9.17 2.58 -6.08
C ARG A 71 -10.61 2.51 -6.54
N LEU A 72 -11.09 1.33 -6.97
CA LEU A 72 -12.45 1.10 -7.46
C LEU A 72 -13.42 0.65 -6.37
N MET A 73 -12.90 0.34 -5.18
CA MET A 73 -13.68 -0.24 -4.08
C MET A 73 -14.82 0.69 -3.65
N GLY A 74 -16.06 0.20 -3.72
CA GLY A 74 -17.24 0.95 -3.30
C GLY A 74 -17.57 2.19 -4.15
N ARG A 75 -17.02 2.29 -5.36
CA ARG A 75 -17.19 3.44 -6.26
C ARG A 75 -18.19 3.19 -7.36
N LYS A 76 -18.79 4.29 -7.85
CA LYS A 76 -19.61 4.27 -9.05
C LYS A 76 -18.75 4.40 -10.30
N PHE A 77 -19.18 3.77 -11.40
CA PHE A 77 -18.49 3.86 -12.68
C PHE A 77 -18.32 5.32 -13.16
N THR A 78 -19.28 6.19 -12.84
CA THR A 78 -19.29 7.61 -13.24
C THR A 78 -18.42 8.51 -12.35
N ASP A 79 -17.81 7.98 -11.27
CA ASP A 79 -16.97 8.77 -10.38
C ASP A 79 -15.75 9.30 -11.14
N PRO A 80 -15.33 10.57 -10.93
CA PRO A 80 -14.22 11.18 -11.65
C PRO A 80 -12.90 10.39 -11.53
N GLU A 81 -12.62 9.83 -10.36
CA GLU A 81 -11.43 9.01 -10.12
C GLU A 81 -11.47 7.72 -10.95
N VAL A 82 -12.64 7.07 -11.05
CA VAL A 82 -12.83 5.88 -11.87
C VAL A 82 -12.65 6.20 -13.35
N GLN A 83 -13.20 7.34 -13.81
CA GLN A 83 -13.04 7.78 -15.19
C GLN A 83 -11.57 8.07 -15.55
N LYS A 84 -10.79 8.56 -14.60
CA LYS A 84 -9.35 8.73 -14.76
C LYS A 84 -8.62 7.39 -14.86
N ASP A 85 -8.95 6.43 -14.00
CA ASP A 85 -8.36 5.09 -14.02
C ASP A 85 -8.67 4.34 -15.33
N ILE A 86 -9.85 4.52 -15.94
CA ILE A 86 -10.19 3.93 -17.25
C ILE A 86 -9.15 4.30 -18.32
N GLY A 87 -8.65 5.53 -18.28
CA GLY A 87 -7.63 6.02 -19.22
C GLY A 87 -6.21 5.51 -18.94
N LEU A 88 -5.96 5.01 -17.74
CA LEU A 88 -4.63 4.63 -17.26
C LEU A 88 -4.42 3.11 -17.21
N MET A 89 -5.49 2.34 -16.95
CA MET A 89 -5.38 0.90 -16.75
C MET A 89 -5.40 0.13 -18.08
N PRO A 90 -4.57 -0.90 -18.23
CA PRO A 90 -4.57 -1.74 -19.44
C PRO A 90 -5.72 -2.74 -19.48
N TYR A 91 -6.34 -3.03 -18.34
CA TYR A 91 -7.53 -3.88 -18.22
C TYR A 91 -8.82 -3.07 -18.31
N SER A 92 -9.94 -3.73 -18.57
CA SER A 92 -11.23 -3.06 -18.73
C SER A 92 -11.89 -2.78 -17.40
N ILE A 93 -12.28 -1.52 -17.18
CA ILE A 93 -13.18 -1.10 -16.10
C ILE A 93 -14.55 -0.89 -16.76
N ILE A 94 -15.59 -1.49 -16.23
CA ILE A 94 -16.95 -1.52 -16.80
C ILE A 94 -18.00 -1.07 -15.77
N ALA A 95 -19.15 -0.62 -16.25
CA ALA A 95 -20.28 -0.37 -15.40
C ALA A 95 -21.06 -1.67 -15.14
N ALA A 96 -21.37 -1.95 -13.89
CA ALA A 96 -22.33 -2.98 -13.52
C ALA A 96 -23.77 -2.49 -13.69
N ASP A 97 -24.76 -3.39 -13.64
CA ASP A 97 -26.18 -3.05 -13.82
C ASP A 97 -26.69 -2.03 -12.77
N ASN A 98 -26.09 -2.04 -11.57
CA ASN A 98 -26.38 -1.09 -10.49
C ASN A 98 -25.56 0.21 -10.56
N GLY A 99 -24.76 0.37 -11.63
CA GLY A 99 -23.89 1.52 -11.84
C GLY A 99 -22.57 1.51 -11.09
N ASP A 100 -22.24 0.43 -10.38
CA ASP A 100 -20.93 0.31 -9.71
C ASP A 100 -19.80 0.09 -10.72
N ALA A 101 -18.59 0.51 -10.34
CA ALA A 101 -17.38 0.22 -11.11
C ALA A 101 -16.98 -1.23 -10.92
N TRP A 102 -16.98 -2.01 -12.00
CA TRP A 102 -16.51 -3.39 -12.04
C TRP A 102 -15.31 -3.52 -12.98
N VAL A 103 -14.62 -4.63 -12.91
CA VAL A 103 -13.52 -4.97 -13.81
C VAL A 103 -13.85 -6.19 -14.64
N GLN A 104 -13.22 -6.28 -15.82
CA GLN A 104 -13.35 -7.45 -16.69
C GLN A 104 -11.96 -8.01 -17.00
N ALA A 105 -11.81 -9.32 -16.80
CA ALA A 105 -10.68 -10.09 -17.25
C ALA A 105 -11.18 -11.38 -17.89
N ARG A 106 -10.66 -11.71 -19.07
CA ARG A 106 -11.20 -12.80 -19.91
C ARG A 106 -12.70 -12.57 -20.16
N ASP A 107 -13.51 -13.57 -19.90
CA ASP A 107 -14.96 -13.58 -19.98
C ASP A 107 -15.64 -13.22 -18.64
N LYS A 108 -14.86 -13.00 -17.57
CA LYS A 108 -15.37 -12.74 -16.23
C LYS A 108 -15.54 -11.26 -15.96
N LYS A 109 -16.71 -10.87 -15.49
CA LYS A 109 -17.01 -9.55 -14.94
C LYS A 109 -17.06 -9.66 -13.42
N MET A 110 -16.32 -8.81 -12.72
CA MET A 110 -16.09 -8.95 -11.27
C MET A 110 -16.19 -7.61 -10.57
N ALA A 111 -16.82 -7.61 -9.41
CA ALA A 111 -16.78 -6.47 -8.50
C ALA A 111 -15.36 -6.33 -7.87
N PRO A 112 -14.93 -5.12 -7.53
CA PRO A 112 -13.63 -4.89 -6.88
C PRO A 112 -13.42 -5.74 -5.61
N GLN A 113 -14.47 -5.94 -4.81
CA GLN A 113 -14.40 -6.78 -3.61
C GLN A 113 -14.17 -8.26 -3.92
N GLN A 114 -14.63 -8.77 -5.05
CA GLN A 114 -14.34 -10.15 -5.47
C GLN A 114 -12.87 -10.32 -5.87
N VAL A 115 -12.32 -9.33 -6.55
CA VAL A 115 -10.88 -9.31 -6.92
C VAL A 115 -10.02 -9.16 -5.67
N SER A 116 -10.36 -8.23 -4.77
CA SER A 116 -9.66 -8.03 -3.51
C SER A 116 -9.72 -9.25 -2.61
N ALA A 117 -10.79 -10.04 -2.69
CA ALA A 117 -10.90 -11.30 -1.93
C ALA A 117 -9.83 -12.32 -2.31
N GLU A 118 -9.33 -12.33 -3.55
CA GLU A 118 -8.22 -13.21 -3.95
C GLU A 118 -6.93 -12.83 -3.21
N ILE A 119 -6.67 -11.53 -3.03
CA ILE A 119 -5.52 -11.05 -2.23
C ILE A 119 -5.71 -11.48 -0.77
N LEU A 120 -6.91 -11.27 -0.22
CA LEU A 120 -7.21 -11.64 1.17
C LEU A 120 -7.11 -13.16 1.40
N ARG A 121 -7.49 -14.00 0.43
CA ARG A 121 -7.26 -15.45 0.49
C ARG A 121 -5.76 -15.79 0.54
N LYS A 122 -4.94 -15.08 -0.23
CA LYS A 122 -3.48 -15.22 -0.18
C LYS A 122 -2.95 -14.83 1.20
N MET A 123 -3.46 -13.74 1.80
CA MET A 123 -3.06 -13.30 3.15
C MET A 123 -3.49 -14.33 4.20
N LYS A 124 -4.73 -14.81 4.13
CA LYS A 124 -5.24 -15.88 4.99
C LYS A 124 -4.37 -17.13 4.89
N LYS A 125 -4.12 -17.61 3.69
CA LYS A 125 -3.27 -18.78 3.43
C LYS A 125 -1.85 -18.62 3.98
N THR A 126 -1.25 -17.45 3.77
CA THR A 126 0.08 -17.11 4.31
C THR A 126 0.12 -17.23 5.85
N ALA A 127 -0.91 -16.72 6.52
CA ALA A 127 -1.00 -16.82 7.97
C ALA A 127 -1.25 -18.26 8.44
N GLU A 128 -2.12 -19.01 7.75
CA GLU A 128 -2.41 -20.43 8.06
C GLU A 128 -1.18 -21.31 7.89
N ASP A 129 -0.41 -21.13 6.81
CA ASP A 129 0.83 -21.89 6.56
C ASP A 129 1.88 -21.63 7.65
N TYR A 130 1.94 -20.40 8.15
CA TYR A 130 2.84 -20.03 9.24
C TYR A 130 2.39 -20.60 10.60
N LEU A 131 1.09 -20.46 10.91
CA LEU A 131 0.52 -20.86 12.20
C LEU A 131 0.30 -22.38 12.32
N GLY A 132 0.16 -23.09 11.19
CA GLY A 132 -0.20 -24.49 11.15
C GLY A 132 -1.65 -24.77 11.56
N GLU A 133 -2.53 -23.76 11.55
CA GLU A 133 -3.94 -23.85 11.95
C GLU A 133 -4.82 -22.93 11.12
N GLU A 134 -6.12 -23.20 11.08
CA GLU A 134 -7.09 -22.41 10.35
C GLU A 134 -7.23 -20.99 10.94
N VAL A 135 -7.31 -19.99 10.05
CA VAL A 135 -7.57 -18.59 10.38
C VAL A 135 -8.96 -18.21 9.90
N THR A 136 -9.81 -17.76 10.82
CA THR A 136 -11.21 -17.45 10.53
C THR A 136 -11.57 -15.98 10.73
N GLU A 137 -10.73 -15.20 11.40
CA GLU A 137 -11.04 -13.85 11.81
C GLU A 137 -9.93 -12.87 11.38
N ALA A 138 -10.31 -11.63 11.04
CA ALA A 138 -9.36 -10.61 10.63
C ALA A 138 -9.77 -9.20 11.08
N VAL A 139 -8.76 -8.35 11.27
CA VAL A 139 -8.85 -6.90 11.25
C VAL A 139 -8.23 -6.43 9.95
N ILE A 140 -8.94 -5.61 9.16
CA ILE A 140 -8.49 -5.12 7.86
C ILE A 140 -8.42 -3.60 7.90
N THR A 141 -7.40 -3.03 7.29
CA THR A 141 -7.20 -1.58 7.25
C THR A 141 -7.75 -0.94 6.00
N VAL A 142 -8.13 0.32 6.11
CA VAL A 142 -8.59 1.19 5.02
C VAL A 142 -8.01 2.59 5.18
N PRO A 143 -7.86 3.36 4.09
CA PRO A 143 -7.54 4.78 4.18
C PRO A 143 -8.55 5.54 5.05
N ALA A 144 -8.10 6.57 5.75
CA ALA A 144 -8.96 7.34 6.65
C ALA A 144 -10.13 8.02 5.92
N TYR A 145 -9.94 8.39 4.64
CA TYR A 145 -10.97 9.04 3.81
C TYR A 145 -12.02 8.08 3.22
N PHE A 146 -11.88 6.75 3.40
CA PHE A 146 -12.88 5.81 2.91
C PHE A 146 -14.24 6.08 3.55
N ASN A 147 -15.26 6.22 2.71
CA ASN A 147 -16.65 6.33 3.13
C ASN A 147 -17.25 4.96 3.52
N ASP A 148 -18.49 4.97 4.02
CA ASP A 148 -19.17 3.75 4.49
C ASP A 148 -19.31 2.69 3.39
N SER A 149 -19.58 3.08 2.15
CA SER A 149 -19.68 2.14 1.02
C SER A 149 -18.35 1.45 0.74
N GLN A 150 -17.23 2.18 0.79
CA GLN A 150 -15.89 1.64 0.59
C GLN A 150 -15.47 0.72 1.76
N ARG A 151 -15.81 1.09 2.99
CA ARG A 151 -15.58 0.27 4.19
C ARG A 151 -16.40 -1.02 4.14
N GLN A 152 -17.68 -0.92 3.75
CA GLN A 152 -18.54 -2.09 3.60
C GLN A 152 -18.03 -3.02 2.48
N ALA A 153 -17.63 -2.48 1.34
CA ALA A 153 -17.04 -3.27 0.25
C ALA A 153 -15.76 -4.01 0.69
N THR A 154 -14.92 -3.37 1.52
CA THR A 154 -13.72 -4.01 2.10
C THR A 154 -14.11 -5.14 3.06
N LYS A 155 -15.12 -4.93 3.89
CA LYS A 155 -15.66 -5.97 4.78
C LYS A 155 -16.25 -7.15 3.99
N ASP A 156 -16.95 -6.87 2.90
CA ASP A 156 -17.50 -7.90 2.02
C ASP A 156 -16.39 -8.68 1.31
N ALA A 157 -15.29 -8.04 0.90
CA ALA A 157 -14.12 -8.73 0.36
C ALA A 157 -13.55 -9.74 1.36
N GLY A 158 -13.44 -9.36 2.63
CA GLY A 158 -13.03 -10.27 3.72
C GLY A 158 -13.96 -11.46 3.85
N ARG A 159 -15.27 -11.23 3.84
CA ARG A 159 -16.29 -12.29 3.91
C ARG A 159 -16.20 -13.25 2.71
N ILE A 160 -16.03 -12.73 1.49
CA ILE A 160 -15.83 -13.53 0.27
C ILE A 160 -14.55 -14.39 0.37
N ALA A 161 -13.51 -13.87 1.03
CA ALA A 161 -12.28 -14.60 1.30
C ALA A 161 -12.40 -15.67 2.40
N GLY A 162 -13.55 -15.77 3.07
CA GLY A 162 -13.77 -16.70 4.17
C GLY A 162 -13.26 -16.20 5.52
N LEU A 163 -13.23 -14.88 5.72
CA LEU A 163 -12.82 -14.23 6.97
C LEU A 163 -14.03 -13.53 7.62
N ASP A 164 -14.21 -13.73 8.91
CA ASP A 164 -15.06 -12.87 9.73
C ASP A 164 -14.28 -11.60 10.09
N VAL A 165 -14.64 -10.49 9.44
CA VAL A 165 -13.97 -9.20 9.63
C VAL A 165 -14.50 -8.56 10.91
N LYS A 166 -13.73 -8.67 11.97
CA LYS A 166 -14.07 -8.14 13.30
C LYS A 166 -14.08 -6.62 13.31
N ARG A 167 -13.15 -6.01 12.61
CA ARG A 167 -13.02 -4.55 12.56
C ARG A 167 -12.40 -4.09 11.25
N ILE A 168 -12.86 -2.92 10.80
CA ILE A 168 -12.18 -2.09 9.79
C ILE A 168 -11.57 -0.92 10.53
N ILE A 169 -10.27 -0.68 10.40
CA ILE A 169 -9.58 0.43 11.05
C ILE A 169 -8.87 1.32 10.03
N ASN A 170 -8.65 2.58 10.39
CA ASN A 170 -7.93 3.51 9.55
C ASN A 170 -6.42 3.17 9.50
N GLU A 171 -5.82 3.18 8.33
CA GLU A 171 -4.38 2.94 8.12
C GLU A 171 -3.50 3.83 9.00
N PRO A 172 -3.73 5.16 9.07
CA PRO A 172 -2.90 6.01 9.91
C PRO A 172 -3.06 5.73 11.41
N THR A 173 -4.24 5.32 11.87
CA THR A 173 -4.45 4.87 13.25
C THR A 173 -3.68 3.59 13.54
N ALA A 174 -3.73 2.62 12.63
CA ALA A 174 -2.96 1.39 12.75
C ALA A 174 -1.45 1.68 12.80
N ALA A 175 -0.96 2.56 11.92
CA ALA A 175 0.44 2.98 11.96
C ALA A 175 0.83 3.60 13.31
N ALA A 176 0.02 4.50 13.86
CA ALA A 176 0.26 5.11 15.16
C ALA A 176 0.36 4.07 16.29
N LEU A 177 -0.47 3.04 16.25
CA LEU A 177 -0.42 1.92 17.20
C LEU A 177 0.88 1.10 17.05
N ALA A 178 1.35 0.87 15.83
CA ALA A 178 2.59 0.15 15.58
C ALA A 178 3.82 0.87 16.17
N PHE A 179 3.82 2.19 16.15
CA PHE A 179 4.85 3.03 16.78
C PHE A 179 4.72 3.13 18.31
N GLY A 180 3.74 2.43 18.91
CA GLY A 180 3.54 2.39 20.35
C GLY A 180 3.09 3.70 20.97
N LEU A 181 2.45 4.57 20.19
CA LEU A 181 2.02 5.90 20.64
C LEU A 181 0.86 5.85 21.65
N ASP A 182 0.17 4.73 21.72
CA ASP A 182 -0.86 4.42 22.72
C ASP A 182 -0.26 4.19 24.13
N LYS A 183 1.02 3.84 24.22
CA LYS A 183 1.71 3.47 25.48
C LYS A 183 2.50 4.59 26.13
N GLN A 184 2.55 5.76 25.48
CA GLN A 184 3.32 6.90 26.00
C GLN A 184 2.50 7.74 26.97
N ASP A 185 3.14 8.18 28.06
CA ASP A 185 2.45 8.84 29.20
C ASP A 185 1.98 10.28 28.93
N LYS A 186 2.34 10.90 27.82
CA LYS A 186 1.82 12.23 27.47
C LYS A 186 0.30 12.18 27.25
N VAL A 187 -0.38 13.15 27.83
CA VAL A 187 -1.84 13.16 27.91
C VAL A 187 -2.46 13.36 26.53
N ASP A 188 -2.03 14.35 25.79
CA ASP A 188 -2.54 14.66 24.46
C ASP A 188 -1.39 14.86 23.49
N ARG A 189 -1.49 14.31 22.29
CA ARG A 189 -0.48 14.40 21.23
C ARG A 189 -1.13 14.63 19.89
N LYS A 190 -0.48 15.41 19.07
CA LYS A 190 -0.79 15.54 17.65
C LYS A 190 0.35 14.94 16.83
N ILE A 191 0.01 14.05 15.92
CA ILE A 191 0.99 13.37 15.07
C ILE A 191 0.60 13.54 13.60
N ALA A 192 1.61 13.57 12.75
CA ALA A 192 1.44 13.45 11.31
C ALA A 192 1.85 12.05 10.88
N VAL A 193 1.02 11.41 10.08
CA VAL A 193 1.32 10.15 9.39
C VAL A 193 1.56 10.48 7.93
N TYR A 194 2.79 10.31 7.47
CA TYR A 194 3.19 10.51 6.08
C TYR A 194 3.36 9.13 5.44
N ASP A 195 2.40 8.76 4.60
CA ASP A 195 2.34 7.46 3.94
C ASP A 195 2.58 7.62 2.44
N LEU A 196 3.77 7.25 1.98
CA LEU A 196 4.12 7.18 0.58
C LEU A 196 4.37 5.72 0.19
N GLY A 197 3.32 5.11 -0.35
CA GLY A 197 3.32 3.73 -0.78
C GLY A 197 3.78 3.55 -2.23
N GLY A 198 3.44 2.40 -2.82
CA GLY A 198 3.79 2.10 -4.21
C GLY A 198 2.96 2.87 -5.23
N GLY A 199 1.69 3.17 -4.94
CA GLY A 199 0.78 3.81 -5.91
C GLY A 199 0.03 5.03 -5.40
N THR A 200 0.07 5.31 -4.10
CA THR A 200 -0.65 6.41 -3.46
C THR A 200 0.23 7.15 -2.45
N PHE A 201 -0.07 8.41 -2.27
CA PHE A 201 0.45 9.24 -1.20
C PHE A 201 -0.71 9.71 -0.31
N ASP A 202 -0.60 9.48 0.97
CA ASP A 202 -1.57 9.91 1.98
C ASP A 202 -0.86 10.58 3.15
N VAL A 203 -1.43 11.66 3.64
CA VAL A 203 -0.99 12.33 4.86
C VAL A 203 -2.19 12.55 5.76
N SER A 204 -2.05 12.20 7.04
CA SER A 204 -3.11 12.35 8.03
C SER A 204 -2.57 13.02 9.28
N ILE A 205 -3.35 13.93 9.84
CA ILE A 205 -3.09 14.54 11.14
C ILE A 205 -4.02 13.87 12.14
N ILE A 206 -3.43 13.30 13.19
CA ILE A 206 -4.14 12.53 14.22
C ILE A 206 -3.93 13.20 15.57
N GLU A 207 -5.00 13.30 16.33
CA GLU A 207 -4.95 13.59 17.76
C GLU A 207 -5.08 12.31 18.59
N ILE A 208 -4.21 12.15 19.55
CA ILE A 208 -4.26 11.07 20.54
C ILE A 208 -4.58 11.71 21.87
N ALA A 209 -5.80 11.53 22.37
CA ALA A 209 -6.28 12.08 23.63
C ALA A 209 -6.48 10.97 24.67
N ASN A 210 -6.37 11.33 25.94
CA ASN A 210 -6.74 10.44 27.04
C ASN A 210 -8.15 10.81 27.53
N VAL A 211 -9.11 9.94 27.26
CA VAL A 211 -10.50 10.10 27.69
C VAL A 211 -10.82 8.98 28.67
N ASP A 212 -11.13 9.32 29.91
CA ASP A 212 -11.47 8.39 30.99
C ASP A 212 -10.41 7.28 31.25
N GLY A 213 -9.14 7.59 30.99
CA GLY A 213 -8.02 6.66 31.18
C GLY A 213 -7.73 5.77 29.96
N GLU A 214 -8.49 5.94 28.89
CA GLU A 214 -8.26 5.25 27.62
C GLU A 214 -7.76 6.20 26.54
N LYS A 215 -6.81 5.74 25.73
CA LYS A 215 -6.29 6.52 24.59
C LYS A 215 -7.27 6.44 23.43
N GLN A 216 -7.78 7.58 22.99
CA GLN A 216 -8.61 7.72 21.81
C GLN A 216 -7.77 8.33 20.67
N PHE A 217 -8.00 7.83 19.46
CA PHE A 217 -7.35 8.30 18.24
C PHE A 217 -8.39 8.94 17.35
N GLU A 218 -8.21 10.22 17.08
CA GLU A 218 -9.08 10.99 16.18
C GLU A 218 -8.29 11.46 14.97
N VAL A 219 -8.77 11.15 13.76
CA VAL A 219 -8.20 11.69 12.53
C VAL A 219 -8.79 13.08 12.30
N LEU A 220 -7.99 14.13 12.55
CA LEU A 220 -8.41 15.52 12.41
C LEU A 220 -8.54 15.93 10.95
N SER A 221 -7.63 15.45 10.12
CA SER A 221 -7.64 15.70 8.67
C SER A 221 -6.90 14.61 7.92
N THR A 222 -7.21 14.48 6.65
CA THR A 222 -6.46 13.66 5.70
C THR A 222 -6.43 14.32 4.34
N ASN A 223 -5.32 14.20 3.64
CA ASN A 223 -5.15 14.68 2.28
C ASN A 223 -4.17 13.75 1.54
N GLY A 224 -3.99 13.90 0.23
CA GLY A 224 -3.08 13.03 -0.50
C GLY A 224 -3.15 13.20 -2.00
N ASP A 225 -2.47 12.30 -2.69
CA ASP A 225 -2.48 12.16 -4.15
C ASP A 225 -2.60 10.66 -4.48
N THR A 226 -3.75 10.23 -4.94
CA THR A 226 -4.03 8.83 -5.30
C THR A 226 -3.29 8.35 -6.55
N PHE A 227 -2.57 9.24 -7.22
CA PHE A 227 -1.76 9.00 -8.42
C PHE A 227 -0.30 9.40 -8.21
N LEU A 228 0.21 9.23 -6.99
CA LEU A 228 1.61 9.48 -6.65
C LEU A 228 2.11 8.37 -5.73
N GLY A 229 3.08 7.61 -6.20
CA GLY A 229 3.70 6.53 -5.44
C GLY A 229 4.97 6.01 -6.06
N GLY A 230 5.54 4.95 -5.48
CA GLY A 230 6.81 4.36 -5.90
C GLY A 230 6.85 3.89 -7.34
N GLU A 231 5.70 3.52 -7.92
CA GLU A 231 5.59 3.15 -9.34
C GLU A 231 5.90 4.33 -10.27
N ASP A 232 5.56 5.57 -9.88
CA ASP A 232 5.92 6.77 -10.65
C ASP A 232 7.43 7.02 -10.59
N PHE A 233 8.06 6.73 -9.47
CA PHE A 233 9.52 6.78 -9.32
C PHE A 233 10.20 5.74 -10.22
N ASP A 234 9.69 4.52 -10.25
CA ASP A 234 10.17 3.47 -11.14
C ASP A 234 10.03 3.88 -12.60
N GLN A 235 8.92 4.49 -12.98
CA GLN A 235 8.69 4.95 -14.36
C GLN A 235 9.72 6.01 -14.79
N ARG A 236 10.12 6.94 -13.91
CA ARG A 236 11.19 7.91 -14.20
C ARG A 236 12.52 7.21 -14.49
N ILE A 237 12.83 6.14 -13.76
CA ILE A 237 14.04 5.33 -14.01
C ILE A 237 13.93 4.60 -15.35
N ILE A 238 12.78 3.98 -15.64
CA ILE A 238 12.54 3.28 -16.91
C ILE A 238 12.70 4.24 -18.09
N ASP A 239 12.08 5.41 -18.04
CA ASP A 239 12.16 6.41 -19.09
C ASP A 239 13.61 6.87 -19.32
N TRP A 240 14.37 7.07 -18.24
CA TRP A 240 15.80 7.39 -18.32
C TRP A 240 16.61 6.24 -18.97
N ILE A 241 16.39 4.99 -18.57
CA ILE A 241 17.06 3.82 -19.17
C ILE A 241 16.78 3.75 -20.66
N ILE A 242 15.52 3.89 -21.08
CA ILE A 242 15.11 3.84 -22.48
C ILE A 242 15.83 4.95 -23.29
N ALA A 243 15.89 6.16 -22.75
CA ALA A 243 16.55 7.28 -23.39
C ALA A 243 18.06 7.07 -23.54
N GLU A 244 18.76 6.61 -22.49
CA GLU A 244 20.19 6.33 -22.55
C GLU A 244 20.50 5.16 -23.48
N PHE A 245 19.74 4.07 -23.44
CA PHE A 245 19.93 2.93 -24.33
C PHE A 245 19.71 3.31 -25.80
N LYS A 246 18.68 4.09 -26.10
CA LYS A 246 18.44 4.60 -27.44
C LYS A 246 19.58 5.48 -27.95
N LYS A 247 20.15 6.30 -27.08
CA LYS A 247 21.31 7.14 -27.40
C LYS A 247 22.57 6.33 -27.70
N GLU A 248 22.81 5.26 -26.93
CA GLU A 248 24.02 4.43 -27.08
C GLU A 248 23.90 3.37 -28.18
N GLN A 249 22.75 2.71 -28.27
CA GLN A 249 22.53 1.53 -29.12
C GLN A 249 21.61 1.79 -30.33
N GLY A 250 20.97 2.95 -30.42
CA GLY A 250 20.03 3.31 -31.48
C GLY A 250 18.70 2.56 -31.44
N VAL A 251 18.43 1.75 -30.43
CA VAL A 251 17.22 0.92 -30.26
C VAL A 251 16.28 1.48 -29.21
N ASP A 252 15.00 1.51 -29.54
CA ASP A 252 13.93 1.97 -28.64
C ASP A 252 13.30 0.78 -27.91
N LEU A 253 13.69 0.60 -26.64
CA LEU A 253 13.19 -0.49 -25.80
C LEU A 253 11.69 -0.37 -25.43
N SER A 254 11.07 0.79 -25.60
CA SER A 254 9.66 1.00 -25.29
C SER A 254 8.71 0.15 -26.16
N LYS A 255 9.21 -0.35 -27.29
CA LYS A 255 8.46 -1.18 -28.25
C LYS A 255 8.61 -2.68 -28.00
N ASP A 256 9.52 -3.08 -27.13
CA ASP A 256 9.78 -4.49 -26.80
C ASP A 256 9.13 -4.84 -25.45
N VAL A 257 8.03 -5.60 -25.51
CA VAL A 257 7.22 -5.97 -24.34
C VAL A 257 8.04 -6.79 -23.33
N LEU A 258 8.90 -7.69 -23.78
CA LEU A 258 9.74 -8.49 -22.88
C LEU A 258 10.83 -7.65 -22.23
N ALA A 259 11.42 -6.73 -23.01
CA ALA A 259 12.37 -5.77 -22.46
C ALA A 259 11.73 -4.89 -21.38
N LEU A 260 10.52 -4.37 -21.62
CA LEU A 260 9.79 -3.53 -20.64
C LEU A 260 9.55 -4.25 -19.31
N GLN A 261 9.20 -5.54 -19.31
CA GLN A 261 9.04 -6.29 -18.06
C GLN A 261 10.36 -6.34 -17.27
N ARG A 262 11.46 -6.63 -17.97
CA ARG A 262 12.79 -6.67 -17.36
C ARG A 262 13.24 -5.29 -16.86
N LEU A 263 12.89 -4.21 -17.57
CA LEU A 263 13.17 -2.84 -17.15
C LEU A 263 12.40 -2.46 -15.88
N LYS A 264 11.14 -2.85 -15.75
CA LYS A 264 10.35 -2.62 -14.55
C LYS A 264 10.98 -3.25 -13.32
N ASP A 265 11.34 -4.52 -13.43
CA ASP A 265 11.96 -5.25 -12.31
C ASP A 265 13.34 -4.65 -11.95
N ALA A 266 14.13 -4.29 -12.96
CA ALA A 266 15.45 -3.69 -12.75
C ALA A 266 15.38 -2.27 -12.17
N ALA A 267 14.41 -1.45 -12.58
CA ALA A 267 14.20 -0.11 -12.07
C ALA A 267 13.78 -0.12 -10.61
N GLU A 268 12.80 -0.96 -10.24
CA GLU A 268 12.37 -1.12 -8.84
C GLU A 268 13.53 -1.60 -7.96
N LYS A 269 14.28 -2.61 -8.40
CA LYS A 269 15.45 -3.10 -7.70
C LYS A 269 16.51 -2.01 -7.49
N ALA A 270 16.85 -1.27 -8.55
CA ALA A 270 17.82 -0.17 -8.47
C ALA A 270 17.36 0.93 -7.51
N LYS A 271 16.09 1.30 -7.54
CA LYS A 271 15.50 2.27 -6.59
C LYS A 271 15.66 1.80 -5.14
N ILE A 272 15.35 0.55 -4.85
CA ILE A 272 15.48 -0.05 -3.52
C ILE A 272 16.94 -0.03 -3.06
N GLU A 273 17.86 -0.46 -3.89
CA GLU A 273 19.31 -0.48 -3.59
C GLU A 273 19.85 0.92 -3.28
N LEU A 274 19.40 1.94 -4.01
CA LEU A 274 19.82 3.32 -3.84
C LEU A 274 19.26 4.00 -2.58
N SER A 275 18.36 3.36 -1.84
CA SER A 275 17.97 3.81 -0.51
C SER A 275 19.09 3.65 0.51
N SER A 276 20.02 2.73 0.29
CA SER A 276 21.17 2.48 1.17
C SER A 276 22.51 2.73 0.48
N ALA A 277 22.63 2.45 -0.82
CA ALA A 277 23.87 2.63 -1.60
C ALA A 277 23.91 4.01 -2.30
N GLN A 278 25.12 4.49 -2.63
CA GLN A 278 25.30 5.74 -3.39
C GLN A 278 25.21 5.52 -4.91
N GLN A 279 25.37 4.29 -5.36
CA GLN A 279 25.28 3.92 -6.77
C GLN A 279 24.93 2.45 -6.90
N THR A 280 24.34 2.09 -8.04
CA THR A 280 24.06 0.72 -8.42
C THR A 280 24.28 0.51 -9.92
N GLU A 281 24.42 -0.74 -10.33
CA GLU A 281 24.52 -1.12 -11.74
C GLU A 281 23.23 -1.79 -12.18
N ILE A 282 22.72 -1.36 -13.33
CA ILE A 282 21.58 -1.97 -14.01
C ILE A 282 22.16 -2.78 -15.17
N ASN A 283 22.28 -4.09 -14.98
CA ASN A 283 22.85 -5.00 -15.95
C ASN A 283 21.80 -6.00 -16.44
N LEU A 284 21.38 -5.87 -17.70
CA LEU A 284 20.42 -6.74 -18.36
C LEU A 284 21.03 -7.30 -19.65
N PRO A 285 21.72 -8.45 -19.55
CA PRO A 285 22.26 -9.12 -20.76
C PRO A 285 21.10 -9.60 -21.62
N TYR A 286 21.29 -9.52 -22.95
CA TYR A 286 20.30 -9.94 -23.95
C TYR A 286 18.92 -9.25 -23.71
N VAL A 287 18.95 -7.93 -23.48
CA VAL A 287 17.72 -7.17 -23.19
C VAL A 287 16.80 -7.09 -24.41
N THR A 288 17.38 -7.03 -25.60
CA THR A 288 16.70 -7.07 -26.91
C THR A 288 17.65 -7.54 -28.00
N ALA A 289 17.18 -7.65 -29.24
CA ALA A 289 17.97 -7.95 -30.40
C ALA A 289 17.49 -7.16 -31.62
N ASP A 290 18.42 -6.83 -32.52
CA ASP A 290 18.14 -6.24 -33.82
C ASP A 290 18.88 -6.98 -34.94
N ALA A 291 18.89 -6.43 -36.15
CA ALA A 291 19.56 -7.05 -37.31
C ALA A 291 21.08 -7.23 -37.12
N SER A 292 21.70 -6.51 -36.20
CA SER A 292 23.13 -6.63 -35.85
C SER A 292 23.42 -7.67 -34.78
N GLY A 293 22.37 -8.26 -34.19
CA GLY A 293 22.46 -9.30 -33.14
C GLY A 293 21.91 -8.87 -31.79
N PRO A 294 22.23 -9.65 -30.74
CA PRO A 294 21.75 -9.36 -29.39
C PRO A 294 22.34 -8.06 -28.82
N LYS A 295 21.54 -7.35 -28.05
CA LYS A 295 21.93 -6.13 -27.37
C LYS A 295 21.91 -6.34 -25.85
N HIS A 296 22.85 -5.69 -25.18
CA HIS A 296 22.99 -5.76 -23.72
C HIS A 296 22.85 -4.36 -23.12
N LEU A 297 22.17 -4.28 -22.00
CA LEU A 297 22.07 -3.05 -21.21
C LEU A 297 23.03 -3.14 -20.02
N ASN A 298 23.90 -2.16 -19.89
CA ASN A 298 24.72 -1.97 -18.70
C ASN A 298 24.83 -0.46 -18.42
N LEU A 299 24.09 -0.01 -17.40
CA LEU A 299 24.07 1.39 -16.98
C LEU A 299 24.39 1.50 -15.49
N LYS A 300 25.10 2.57 -15.14
CA LYS A 300 25.36 2.94 -13.76
C LYS A 300 24.37 4.05 -13.35
N LEU A 301 23.60 3.80 -12.29
CA LEU A 301 22.70 4.79 -11.71
C LEU A 301 23.23 5.21 -10.34
N THR A 302 23.45 6.51 -10.16
CA THR A 302 23.81 7.10 -8.86
C THR A 302 22.56 7.57 -8.11
N ARG A 303 22.64 7.62 -6.78
CA ARG A 303 21.59 8.22 -5.94
C ARG A 303 21.29 9.65 -6.36
N ALA A 304 22.32 10.47 -6.59
CA ALA A 304 22.15 11.86 -7.03
C ALA A 304 21.38 11.95 -8.36
N LYS A 305 21.66 11.05 -9.31
CA LYS A 305 20.91 11.02 -10.58
C LYS A 305 19.46 10.61 -10.36
N LEU A 306 19.21 9.58 -9.55
CA LEU A 306 17.85 9.17 -9.18
C LEU A 306 17.08 10.35 -8.55
N GLU A 307 17.67 11.01 -7.56
CA GLU A 307 17.05 12.15 -6.89
C GLU A 307 16.70 13.28 -7.86
N SER A 308 17.56 13.56 -8.84
CA SER A 308 17.26 14.53 -9.89
C SER A 308 16.10 14.12 -10.80
N LEU A 309 15.93 12.83 -11.07
CA LEU A 309 14.85 12.31 -11.90
C LEU A 309 13.48 12.39 -11.22
N VAL A 310 13.45 12.32 -9.89
CA VAL A 310 12.21 12.22 -9.08
C VAL A 310 11.92 13.45 -8.23
N GLU A 311 12.72 14.51 -8.32
CA GLU A 311 12.57 15.73 -7.51
C GLU A 311 11.16 16.33 -7.59
N GLU A 312 10.58 16.38 -8.77
CA GLU A 312 9.21 16.85 -8.99
C GLU A 312 8.18 16.00 -8.21
N LEU A 313 8.33 14.66 -8.24
CA LEU A 313 7.42 13.74 -7.56
C LEU A 313 7.48 13.95 -6.03
N ILE A 314 8.68 14.10 -5.48
CA ILE A 314 8.87 14.37 -4.06
C ILE A 314 8.26 15.73 -3.69
N SER A 315 8.48 16.75 -4.50
CA SER A 315 7.95 18.10 -4.26
C SER A 315 6.42 18.15 -4.27
N ARG A 316 5.76 17.30 -5.05
CA ARG A 316 4.28 17.19 -5.09
C ARG A 316 3.67 16.83 -3.74
N THR A 317 4.40 16.18 -2.85
CA THR A 317 3.88 15.79 -1.52
C THR A 317 3.69 16.96 -0.57
N ALA A 318 4.38 18.09 -0.80
CA ALA A 318 4.33 19.25 0.09
C ALA A 318 2.94 19.90 0.14
N GLY A 319 2.29 20.07 -1.01
CA GLY A 319 0.95 20.67 -1.09
C GLY A 319 -0.10 19.96 -0.21
N PRO A 320 -0.31 18.66 -0.39
CA PRO A 320 -1.19 17.87 0.46
C PRO A 320 -0.85 17.94 1.96
N CYS A 321 0.44 17.93 2.33
CA CYS A 321 0.87 18.06 3.72
C CYS A 321 0.42 19.41 4.33
N LEU A 322 0.67 20.51 3.64
CA LEU A 322 0.28 21.85 4.09
C LEU A 322 -1.25 21.99 4.19
N THR A 323 -1.97 21.40 3.25
CA THR A 323 -3.43 21.37 3.25
C THR A 323 -3.96 20.57 4.46
N ALA A 324 -3.42 19.39 4.71
CA ALA A 324 -3.84 18.58 5.86
C ALA A 324 -3.59 19.30 7.20
N ILE A 325 -2.45 19.94 7.37
CA ILE A 325 -2.13 20.74 8.57
C ILE A 325 -3.15 21.87 8.75
N LYS A 326 -3.45 22.61 7.67
CA LYS A 326 -4.44 23.69 7.67
C LYS A 326 -5.83 23.17 8.02
N ASP A 327 -6.27 22.09 7.39
CA ASP A 327 -7.61 21.53 7.57
C ASP A 327 -7.80 20.95 8.99
N ALA A 328 -6.71 20.45 9.59
CA ALA A 328 -6.71 20.04 11.01
C ALA A 328 -6.82 21.22 11.99
N GLY A 329 -6.65 22.46 11.52
CA GLY A 329 -6.66 23.66 12.38
C GLY A 329 -5.48 23.73 13.34
N VAL A 330 -4.34 23.15 12.99
CA VAL A 330 -3.13 23.13 13.83
C VAL A 330 -1.97 23.85 13.13
N ASN A 331 -0.97 24.26 13.92
CA ASN A 331 0.30 24.72 13.37
C ASN A 331 1.29 23.56 13.25
N VAL A 332 2.28 23.70 12.40
CA VAL A 332 3.36 22.70 12.27
C VAL A 332 4.06 22.47 13.61
N ALA A 333 4.22 23.52 14.43
CA ALA A 333 4.84 23.43 15.74
C ALA A 333 4.05 22.59 16.76
N ASP A 334 2.72 22.46 16.57
CA ASP A 334 1.83 21.69 17.45
C ASP A 334 1.90 20.18 17.19
N ILE A 335 2.54 19.76 16.09
CA ILE A 335 2.72 18.35 15.75
C ILE A 335 3.89 17.81 16.56
N ASP A 336 3.63 16.85 17.45
CA ASP A 336 4.62 16.26 18.34
C ASP A 336 5.57 15.30 17.61
N ASP A 337 5.02 14.42 16.76
CA ASP A 337 5.76 13.42 16.00
C ASP A 337 5.29 13.36 14.54
N VAL A 338 6.22 12.99 13.67
CA VAL A 338 5.93 12.61 12.29
C VAL A 338 6.37 11.18 12.09
N ILE A 339 5.47 10.30 11.66
CA ILE A 339 5.79 8.89 11.42
C ILE A 339 5.75 8.59 9.92
N LEU A 340 6.70 7.77 9.47
CA LEU A 340 6.83 7.36 8.08
C LEU A 340 6.19 5.99 7.85
N VAL A 341 5.36 5.92 6.82
CA VAL A 341 4.68 4.71 6.36
C VAL A 341 4.85 4.60 4.85
N GLY A 342 4.83 3.37 4.35
CA GLY A 342 5.02 3.08 2.94
C GLY A 342 6.49 2.94 2.54
N GLY A 343 6.78 1.98 1.65
CA GLY A 343 8.14 1.63 1.27
C GLY A 343 8.93 2.73 0.60
N GLN A 344 8.25 3.66 -0.09
CA GLN A 344 8.90 4.79 -0.76
C GLN A 344 9.50 5.80 0.23
N THR A 345 9.04 5.83 1.48
CA THR A 345 9.61 6.67 2.54
C THR A 345 11.01 6.25 3.00
N ARG A 346 11.52 5.11 2.55
CA ARG A 346 12.90 4.68 2.80
C ARG A 346 13.92 5.54 2.04
N MET A 347 13.49 6.23 0.99
CA MET A 347 14.33 7.07 0.17
C MET A 347 14.83 8.28 0.97
N PRO A 348 16.16 8.53 1.08
CA PRO A 348 16.70 9.66 1.84
C PRO A 348 16.13 11.01 1.45
N ALA A 349 15.99 11.29 0.16
CA ALA A 349 15.41 12.55 -0.33
C ALA A 349 13.95 12.77 0.11
N VAL A 350 13.17 11.70 0.26
CA VAL A 350 11.80 11.77 0.82
C VAL A 350 11.86 12.14 2.30
N GLN A 351 12.75 11.50 3.07
CA GLN A 351 12.94 11.81 4.50
C GLN A 351 13.38 13.27 4.73
N ASP A 352 14.27 13.77 3.89
CA ASP A 352 14.72 15.18 3.92
C ASP A 352 13.56 16.13 3.62
N LYS A 353 12.71 15.80 2.65
CA LYS A 353 11.51 16.60 2.33
C LYS A 353 10.52 16.61 3.49
N VAL A 354 10.28 15.49 4.15
CA VAL A 354 9.42 15.42 5.34
C VAL A 354 9.97 16.31 6.45
N LYS A 355 11.26 16.25 6.70
CA LYS A 355 11.94 17.11 7.68
C LYS A 355 11.82 18.60 7.33
N GLU A 356 11.94 18.95 6.05
CA GLU A 356 11.73 20.33 5.55
C GLU A 356 10.30 20.79 5.84
N ILE A 357 9.27 19.97 5.52
CA ILE A 357 7.87 20.32 5.67
C ILE A 357 7.47 20.47 7.14
N PHE A 358 7.85 19.52 7.99
CA PHE A 358 7.39 19.45 9.38
C PHE A 358 8.37 20.06 10.39
N GLY A 359 9.56 20.47 9.97
CA GLY A 359 10.57 21.09 10.82
C GLY A 359 11.16 20.19 11.91
N LYS A 360 11.00 18.87 11.79
CA LYS A 360 11.50 17.87 12.73
C LYS A 360 11.88 16.55 12.06
N GLU A 361 12.73 15.79 12.72
CA GLU A 361 13.15 14.48 12.26
C GLU A 361 11.97 13.50 12.30
N PRO A 362 11.61 12.83 11.19
CA PRO A 362 10.55 11.84 11.20
C PRO A 362 10.99 10.56 11.91
N ARG A 363 10.03 9.91 12.56
CA ARG A 363 10.26 8.58 13.16
C ARG A 363 10.23 7.50 12.10
N LYS A 364 11.23 6.61 12.16
CA LYS A 364 11.41 5.47 11.26
C LYS A 364 11.84 4.19 12.00
N ASP A 365 11.52 4.13 13.27
CA ASP A 365 11.86 3.02 14.18
C ASP A 365 11.01 1.77 13.94
N VAL A 366 9.93 1.87 13.16
CA VAL A 366 9.14 0.74 12.68
C VAL A 366 9.35 0.58 11.17
N ASN A 367 9.35 -0.66 10.69
CA ASN A 367 9.43 -0.93 9.25
C ASN A 367 8.25 -0.28 8.53
N PRO A 368 8.46 0.68 7.62
CA PRO A 368 7.37 1.44 7.00
C PRO A 368 6.47 0.59 6.10
N ASP A 369 6.95 -0.54 5.59
CA ASP A 369 6.15 -1.48 4.79
C ASP A 369 5.23 -2.35 5.64
N GLU A 370 5.45 -2.42 6.95
CA GLU A 370 4.81 -3.34 7.86
C GLU A 370 3.98 -2.64 8.95
N ALA A 371 4.21 -1.35 9.16
CA ALA A 371 3.64 -0.59 10.27
C ALA A 371 2.11 -0.73 10.35
N VAL A 372 1.42 -0.62 9.22
CA VAL A 372 -0.04 -0.71 9.16
C VAL A 372 -0.54 -2.10 9.55
N ALA A 373 0.08 -3.17 9.03
CA ALA A 373 -0.31 -4.55 9.37
C ALA A 373 -0.02 -4.89 10.85
N VAL A 374 1.12 -4.43 11.37
CA VAL A 374 1.48 -4.57 12.79
C VAL A 374 0.45 -3.87 13.67
N GLY A 375 0.08 -2.64 13.32
CA GLY A 375 -0.92 -1.86 14.05
C GLY A 375 -2.32 -2.47 13.98
N ALA A 376 -2.74 -2.97 12.82
CA ALA A 376 -4.01 -3.66 12.64
C ALA A 376 -4.15 -4.84 13.60
N ARG A 377 -3.08 -5.59 13.81
CA ARG A 377 -3.08 -6.72 14.75
C ARG A 377 -3.01 -6.28 16.22
N SER A 378 -2.40 -5.13 16.48
CA SER A 378 -2.31 -4.56 17.83
C SER A 378 -3.67 -4.06 18.34
N GLU A 379 -4.53 -3.57 17.47
CA GLU A 379 -5.87 -3.04 17.79
C GLU A 379 -6.77 -4.11 18.40
N GLU A 380 -6.68 -5.36 17.99
CA GLU A 380 -7.50 -6.44 18.55
C GLU A 380 -7.31 -6.62 20.06
N ARG A 381 -6.12 -6.30 20.60
CA ARG A 381 -5.88 -6.35 22.06
C ARG A 381 -6.73 -5.33 22.83
N ARG A 382 -7.09 -4.20 22.18
CA ARG A 382 -7.97 -3.19 22.75
C ARG A 382 -9.42 -3.67 22.72
N VAL A 383 -9.86 -4.23 21.57
CA VAL A 383 -11.23 -4.75 21.37
C VAL A 383 -11.57 -5.86 22.38
N GLY A 384 -10.64 -6.76 22.65
CA GLY A 384 -10.84 -7.83 23.63
C GLY A 384 -11.08 -7.29 25.05
N LYS A 385 -10.50 -6.14 25.38
CA LYS A 385 -10.73 -5.45 26.68
C LYS A 385 -12.04 -4.67 26.69
N GLU A 386 -12.36 -3.96 25.62
CA GLU A 386 -13.61 -3.19 25.49
C GLU A 386 -14.85 -4.11 25.49
N CYS A 387 -14.78 -5.25 24.78
CA CYS A 387 -15.87 -6.22 24.81
C CYS A 387 -16.12 -6.79 26.23
N ALA A 388 -15.05 -6.99 26.98
CA ALA A 388 -15.15 -7.43 28.38
C ALA A 388 -15.70 -6.34 29.30
N SER A 389 -15.45 -5.05 29.01
CA SER A 389 -15.99 -3.91 29.77
C SER A 389 -17.43 -3.60 29.39
N MET A 390 -17.78 -3.61 28.09
CA MET A 390 -19.16 -3.39 27.64
C MET A 390 -20.12 -4.54 28.02
N CYS A 391 -19.66 -5.77 28.09
CA CYS A 391 -20.45 -6.87 28.62
C CYS A 391 -20.74 -6.71 30.11
N ARG A 392 -19.93 -6.00 30.87
CA ARG A 392 -20.19 -5.69 32.29
C ARG A 392 -21.12 -4.49 32.49
N SER A 393 -21.21 -3.55 31.55
CA SER A 393 -22.06 -2.35 31.68
C SER A 393 -23.47 -2.47 31.11
N ARG A 394 -23.78 -3.54 30.32
CA ARG A 394 -25.11 -3.75 29.72
C ARG A 394 -26.03 -4.70 30.50
N TRP A 395 -25.66 -5.14 31.69
CA TRP A 395 -26.56 -5.83 32.61
C TRP A 395 -26.87 -4.93 33.79
N SER A 396 -27.57 -3.83 33.55
CA SER A 396 -28.43 -3.20 34.56
C SER A 396 -29.87 -3.60 34.25
N PRO A 397 -30.55 -4.32 35.12
CA PRO A 397 -31.95 -4.61 34.93
C PRO A 397 -32.71 -3.37 35.40
N TYR A 398 -33.20 -2.53 34.47
CA TYR A 398 -34.35 -1.64 34.67
C TYR A 398 -34.64 -0.84 33.40
N HIS A 399 -35.77 -1.21 32.86
CA HIS A 399 -36.74 -0.64 31.94
C HIS A 399 -36.63 -1.03 30.49
#